data_d682cdb0b27c2b9d6655104daccd037a
#
_entry.id   d682cdb0b27c2b9d6655104daccd037a
#
_cell.length_a   1.000
_cell.length_b   1.000
_cell.length_c   1.000
_cell.angle_alpha   90.00
_cell.angle_beta   90.00
_cell.angle_gamma   90.00
#
_symmetry.space_group_name_H-M   'P 1'
#
loop_
_entity.id
_entity.type
_entity.pdbx_description
1 polymer ?
#
loop_
_entity_poly.entity_id
_entity_poly.type
_entity_poly.pdbx_seq_one_letter_code
_entity_poly.pdbx_strand_id
1 'polypeptide(L)'
;WDIEVPGYKVNNKEWLKSQVSRAFLPKYFPNYEKYLWIDCDAWVNDWNSVELYFKACDNGKLGITQTIGPGYKITSKVNWLIGKLAVIKSQNFKHAVKSKIGYAKARKLAFAPHINIGVFSLEKNSKAWSLWQKNLAIALKAGNIFGSEGLAINMSVYIDDLETEFLPLNCNWITSNLLPKFDEQKEIFVEPYLPNYKIGIMHLAAGIWKDGKDMRINKEIKIEIETLDNKKILKSLRYIN
;
A
#
# COMPACT_ATOMS: atom_id res chain seq x y z
N TRP A 1 1.67 -16.82 -15.74
CA TRP A 1 2.67 -16.29 -14.79
C TRP A 1 3.69 -17.39 -14.51
N ASP A 2 4.95 -17.13 -14.83
CA ASP A 2 6.07 -18.05 -14.69
C ASP A 2 6.86 -17.88 -13.37
N ILE A 3 6.25 -17.20 -12.39
CA ILE A 3 6.84 -17.02 -11.06
C ILE A 3 6.62 -18.31 -10.28
N GLU A 4 7.71 -18.98 -9.94
CA GLU A 4 7.67 -20.16 -9.11
C GLU A 4 7.26 -19.81 -7.68
N VAL A 5 6.03 -20.13 -7.35
CA VAL A 5 5.51 -20.08 -5.99
C VAL A 5 5.06 -21.50 -5.64
N PRO A 6 5.49 -22.06 -4.51
CA PRO A 6 5.04 -23.38 -4.09
C PRO A 6 3.51 -23.48 -4.13
N GLY A 7 2.98 -24.54 -4.79
CA GLY A 7 1.54 -24.71 -5.02
C GLY A 7 0.68 -24.61 -3.75
N TYR A 8 1.18 -25.12 -2.61
CA TYR A 8 0.47 -25.01 -1.34
C TYR A 8 0.29 -23.57 -0.85
N LYS A 9 1.07 -22.60 -1.34
CA LYS A 9 0.94 -21.17 -0.97
C LYS A 9 -0.15 -20.46 -1.75
N VAL A 10 -0.49 -20.93 -2.93
CA VAL A 10 -1.61 -20.38 -3.72
C VAL A 10 -2.95 -20.96 -3.28
N ASN A 11 -2.97 -22.16 -2.69
CA ASN A 11 -4.19 -22.79 -2.17
C ASN A 11 -5.37 -22.69 -3.15
N ASN A 12 -5.15 -23.10 -4.40
CA ASN A 12 -6.08 -23.02 -5.54
C ASN A 12 -6.52 -21.58 -5.90
N LYS A 13 -5.81 -20.55 -5.42
CA LYS A 13 -6.06 -19.14 -5.73
C LYS A 13 -4.95 -18.59 -6.61
N GLU A 14 -4.93 -19.00 -7.88
CA GLU A 14 -3.87 -18.60 -8.83
C GLU A 14 -3.72 -17.07 -8.97
N TRP A 15 -4.80 -16.33 -8.76
CA TRP A 15 -4.77 -14.87 -8.75
C TRP A 15 -3.81 -14.28 -7.71
N LEU A 16 -3.45 -15.02 -6.64
CA LEU A 16 -2.45 -14.58 -5.68
C LEU A 16 -1.06 -14.40 -6.31
N LYS A 17 -0.79 -15.05 -7.44
CA LYS A 17 0.46 -14.86 -8.18
C LYS A 17 0.58 -13.44 -8.73
N SER A 18 -0.54 -12.76 -9.02
CA SER A 18 -0.52 -11.36 -9.47
C SER A 18 0.14 -10.42 -8.46
N GLN A 19 0.01 -10.71 -7.17
CA GLN A 19 0.64 -9.91 -6.12
C GLN A 19 2.17 -9.98 -6.19
N VAL A 20 2.73 -11.16 -6.42
CA VAL A 20 4.19 -11.31 -6.51
C VAL A 20 4.74 -10.89 -7.87
N SER A 21 3.91 -10.83 -8.91
CA SER A 21 4.31 -10.41 -10.27
C SER A 21 4.74 -8.93 -10.34
N ARG A 22 4.32 -8.11 -9.40
CA ARG A 22 4.66 -6.68 -9.33
C ARG A 22 6.15 -6.42 -9.40
N ALA A 23 6.95 -7.27 -8.75
CA ALA A 23 8.41 -7.16 -8.77
C ALA A 23 9.05 -7.50 -10.14
N PHE A 24 8.26 -7.96 -11.11
CA PHE A 24 8.73 -8.45 -12.42
C PHE A 24 8.14 -7.68 -13.60
N LEU A 25 7.58 -6.50 -13.38
CA LEU A 25 6.95 -5.71 -14.44
C LEU A 25 7.84 -5.49 -15.67
N PRO A 26 9.15 -5.18 -15.56
CA PRO A 26 10.00 -5.03 -16.74
C PRO A 26 10.15 -6.29 -17.58
N LYS A 27 10.01 -7.48 -16.97
CA LYS A 27 10.03 -8.74 -17.68
C LYS A 27 8.79 -8.93 -18.55
N TYR A 28 7.62 -8.54 -18.05
CA TYR A 28 6.33 -8.69 -18.74
C TYR A 28 6.06 -7.56 -19.72
N PHE A 29 6.60 -6.37 -19.46
CA PHE A 29 6.37 -5.16 -20.25
C PHE A 29 7.70 -4.50 -20.63
N PRO A 30 8.58 -5.14 -21.43
CA PRO A 30 9.96 -4.72 -21.63
C PRO A 30 10.13 -3.40 -22.43
N ASN A 31 9.08 -2.93 -23.09
CA ASN A 31 9.15 -1.78 -24.02
C ASN A 31 8.85 -0.43 -23.35
N TYR A 32 8.72 -0.39 -22.03
CA TYR A 32 8.44 0.85 -21.30
C TYR A 32 9.64 1.27 -20.47
N GLU A 33 9.88 2.58 -20.34
CA GLU A 33 10.97 3.12 -19.55
C GLU A 33 10.58 3.35 -18.08
N LYS A 34 9.29 3.62 -17.81
CA LYS A 34 8.76 3.85 -16.48
C LYS A 34 7.50 3.02 -16.25
N TYR A 35 7.33 2.58 -15.03
CA TYR A 35 6.18 1.77 -14.60
C TYR A 35 5.47 2.46 -13.45
N LEU A 36 4.18 2.56 -13.54
CA LEU A 36 3.28 2.92 -12.45
C LEU A 36 2.32 1.75 -12.22
N TRP A 37 2.36 1.20 -11.04
CA TRP A 37 1.40 0.20 -10.59
C TRP A 37 0.28 0.88 -9.80
N ILE A 38 -0.95 0.52 -10.08
CA ILE A 38 -2.13 0.91 -9.30
C ILE A 38 -2.95 -0.36 -9.09
N ASP A 39 -3.27 -0.70 -7.83
CA ASP A 39 -4.11 -1.85 -7.51
C ASP A 39 -5.52 -1.69 -8.10
N CYS A 40 -6.15 -2.80 -8.45
CA CYS A 40 -7.47 -2.82 -9.09
C CYS A 40 -8.63 -2.30 -8.20
N ASP A 41 -8.39 -2.14 -6.91
CA ASP A 41 -9.30 -1.51 -5.95
C ASP A 41 -8.93 -0.06 -5.62
N ALA A 42 -8.08 0.55 -6.47
CA ALA A 42 -7.74 1.96 -6.42
C ALA A 42 -8.12 2.66 -7.74
N TRP A 43 -8.33 3.97 -7.70
CA TRP A 43 -8.62 4.78 -8.87
C TRP A 43 -8.04 6.19 -8.74
N VAL A 44 -7.68 6.77 -9.88
CA VAL A 44 -7.08 8.10 -9.97
C VAL A 44 -8.18 9.16 -9.93
N ASN A 45 -8.16 10.00 -8.91
CA ASN A 45 -9.05 11.13 -8.72
C ASN A 45 -8.40 12.46 -9.13
N ASP A 46 -7.07 12.51 -9.13
CA ASP A 46 -6.28 13.66 -9.57
C ASP A 46 -5.05 13.21 -10.35
N TRP A 47 -4.96 13.61 -11.62
CA TRP A 47 -3.86 13.25 -12.51
C TRP A 47 -2.50 13.74 -12.02
N ASN A 48 -2.45 14.85 -11.30
CA ASN A 48 -1.20 15.33 -10.68
C ASN A 48 -0.49 14.26 -9.85
N SER A 49 -1.25 13.35 -9.22
CA SER A 49 -0.64 12.25 -8.46
C SER A 49 0.08 11.26 -9.36
N VAL A 50 -0.41 11.01 -10.56
CA VAL A 50 0.27 10.17 -11.57
C VAL A 50 1.58 10.81 -12.00
N GLU A 51 1.56 12.12 -12.26
CA GLU A 51 2.75 12.88 -12.63
C GLU A 51 3.79 12.89 -11.49
N LEU A 52 3.35 13.03 -10.25
CA LEU A 52 4.22 12.95 -9.08
C LEU A 52 4.88 11.58 -8.97
N TYR A 53 4.15 10.48 -9.21
CA TYR A 53 4.74 9.14 -9.22
C TYR A 53 5.81 9.00 -10.30
N PHE A 54 5.56 9.49 -11.53
CA PHE A 54 6.54 9.42 -12.59
C PHE A 54 7.78 10.29 -12.31
N LYS A 55 7.61 11.41 -11.63
CA LYS A 55 8.72 12.24 -11.15
C LYS A 55 9.47 11.60 -9.99
N ALA A 56 8.76 10.95 -9.07
CA ALA A 56 9.35 10.31 -7.90
C ALA A 56 10.28 9.14 -8.26
N CYS A 57 10.04 8.47 -9.38
CA CYS A 57 10.90 7.37 -9.81
C CYS A 57 12.13 7.81 -10.63
N ASP A 58 12.33 9.08 -10.88
CA ASP A 58 13.51 9.59 -11.59
C ASP A 58 14.80 9.17 -10.88
N ASN A 59 15.83 8.94 -11.67
CA ASN A 59 17.14 8.46 -11.21
C ASN A 59 17.10 7.08 -10.53
N GLY A 60 16.15 6.24 -10.92
CA GLY A 60 16.03 4.86 -10.44
C GLY A 60 15.48 4.71 -9.02
N LYS A 61 14.97 5.78 -8.41
CA LYS A 61 14.36 5.74 -7.08
C LYS A 61 13.02 4.98 -7.11
N LEU A 62 12.64 4.45 -5.95
CA LEU A 62 11.28 3.95 -5.75
C LEU A 62 10.34 5.10 -5.37
N GLY A 63 9.36 5.43 -6.22
CA GLY A 63 8.29 6.36 -5.88
C GLY A 63 7.15 5.63 -5.16
N ILE A 64 6.85 5.98 -3.89
CA ILE A 64 5.86 5.26 -3.08
C ILE A 64 5.36 6.12 -1.92
N THR A 65 4.25 5.71 -1.27
CA THR A 65 3.74 6.35 -0.06
C THR A 65 3.94 5.47 1.18
N GLN A 66 4.17 6.10 2.32
CA GLN A 66 4.07 5.45 3.62
C GLN A 66 2.63 5.46 4.12
N THR A 67 2.22 4.45 4.88
CA THR A 67 0.88 4.40 5.52
C THR A 67 0.92 5.03 6.91
N ILE A 68 1.42 6.25 6.99
CA ILE A 68 1.49 7.03 8.21
C ILE A 68 1.05 8.47 7.92
N GLY A 69 0.21 9.01 8.78
CA GLY A 69 -0.25 10.38 8.62
C GLY A 69 -1.24 10.77 9.71
N PRO A 70 -1.59 12.06 9.78
CA PRO A 70 -2.58 12.56 10.73
C PRO A 70 -3.89 11.79 10.59
N GLY A 71 -4.43 11.33 11.72
CA GLY A 71 -5.71 10.61 11.77
C GLY A 71 -5.66 9.14 11.32
N TYR A 72 -4.59 8.67 10.71
CA TYR A 72 -4.47 7.23 10.41
C TYR A 72 -4.34 6.41 11.70
N LYS A 73 -4.94 5.22 11.69
CA LYS A 73 -4.84 4.31 12.84
C LYS A 73 -3.38 3.96 13.10
N ILE A 74 -2.99 4.02 14.36
CA ILE A 74 -1.66 3.59 14.80
C ILE A 74 -1.54 2.08 14.55
N THR A 75 -0.66 1.71 13.62
CA THR A 75 -0.45 0.32 13.20
C THR A 75 0.67 -0.38 13.96
N SER A 76 1.49 0.39 14.69
CA SER A 76 2.59 -0.13 15.52
C SER A 76 2.36 0.23 16.99
N LYS A 77 2.31 -0.79 17.87
CA LYS A 77 2.05 -0.63 19.30
C LYS A 77 3.02 -1.46 20.11
N VAL A 78 3.43 -0.94 21.27
CA VAL A 78 4.14 -1.68 22.31
C VAL A 78 3.19 -1.85 23.48
N ASN A 79 2.83 -3.09 23.80
CA ASN A 79 2.03 -3.41 24.97
C ASN A 79 2.95 -3.98 26.06
N TRP A 80 3.17 -3.22 27.12
CA TRP A 80 3.89 -3.67 28.30
C TRP A 80 3.08 -4.72 29.05
N LEU A 81 3.72 -5.80 29.41
CA LEU A 81 3.11 -6.89 30.19
C LEU A 81 3.45 -6.75 31.65
N ILE A 82 4.71 -7.01 32.01
CA ILE A 82 5.20 -6.93 33.39
C ILE A 82 6.64 -6.40 33.34
N GLY A 83 6.91 -5.35 34.10
CA GLY A 83 8.24 -4.74 34.18
C GLY A 83 8.78 -4.34 32.80
N LYS A 84 9.87 -4.97 32.35
CA LYS A 84 10.52 -4.69 31.05
C LYS A 84 10.00 -5.54 29.89
N LEU A 85 9.07 -6.45 30.14
CA LEU A 85 8.52 -7.33 29.11
C LEU A 85 7.43 -6.60 28.32
N ALA A 86 7.55 -6.64 26.99
CA ALA A 86 6.59 -6.02 26.11
C ALA A 86 6.31 -6.87 24.87
N VAL A 87 5.09 -6.74 24.33
CA VAL A 87 4.68 -7.33 23.06
C VAL A 87 4.63 -6.22 22.00
N ILE A 88 5.39 -6.41 20.93
CA ILE A 88 5.35 -5.52 19.77
C ILE A 88 4.24 -6.01 18.83
N LYS A 89 3.29 -5.12 18.53
CA LYS A 89 2.24 -5.32 17.53
C LYS A 89 2.49 -4.36 16.39
N SER A 90 2.99 -4.85 15.27
CA SER A 90 3.07 -4.10 14.01
C SER A 90 2.88 -5.04 12.82
N GLN A 91 2.40 -4.49 11.71
CA GLN A 91 2.20 -5.29 10.49
C GLN A 91 3.53 -5.80 9.95
N ASN A 92 4.54 -4.93 9.87
CA ASN A 92 5.87 -5.30 9.43
C ASN A 92 6.50 -6.40 10.31
N PHE A 93 6.40 -6.24 11.64
CA PHE A 93 6.92 -7.23 12.58
C PHE A 93 6.23 -8.59 12.43
N LYS A 94 4.89 -8.59 12.36
CA LYS A 94 4.09 -9.81 12.17
C LYS A 94 4.52 -10.58 10.92
N HIS A 95 4.64 -9.89 9.78
CA HIS A 95 5.05 -10.53 8.52
C HIS A 95 6.52 -10.97 8.55
N ALA A 96 7.41 -10.17 9.13
CA ALA A 96 8.83 -10.49 9.28
C ALA A 96 9.05 -11.78 10.11
N VAL A 97 8.38 -11.90 11.25
CA VAL A 97 8.44 -13.09 12.10
C VAL A 97 7.88 -14.31 11.36
N LYS A 98 6.72 -14.16 10.71
CA LYS A 98 6.07 -15.23 9.93
C LYS A 98 6.96 -15.71 8.78
N SER A 99 7.65 -14.81 8.12
CA SER A 99 8.59 -15.11 7.01
C SER A 99 9.95 -15.60 7.49
N LYS A 100 10.18 -15.67 8.82
CA LYS A 100 11.43 -16.16 9.44
C LYS A 100 12.69 -15.44 8.92
N ILE A 101 12.62 -14.13 8.69
CA ILE A 101 13.75 -13.34 8.16
C ILE A 101 14.84 -13.04 9.21
N GLY A 102 14.68 -13.53 10.43
CA GLY A 102 15.54 -13.28 11.58
C GLY A 102 15.03 -12.17 12.50
N TYR A 103 15.20 -12.37 13.81
CA TYR A 103 14.61 -11.49 14.83
C TYR A 103 15.19 -10.06 14.80
N ALA A 104 16.50 -9.92 14.55
CA ALA A 104 17.14 -8.60 14.46
C ALA A 104 16.52 -7.74 13.33
N LYS A 105 16.32 -8.32 12.14
CA LYS A 105 15.66 -7.66 11.01
C LYS A 105 14.19 -7.37 11.33
N ALA A 106 13.47 -8.32 11.94
CA ALA A 106 12.08 -8.12 12.34
C ALA A 106 11.93 -6.95 13.32
N ARG A 107 12.85 -6.81 14.28
CA ARG A 107 12.86 -5.68 15.23
C ARG A 107 13.13 -4.36 14.53
N LYS A 108 14.09 -4.28 13.57
CA LYS A 108 14.35 -3.06 12.80
C LYS A 108 13.09 -2.61 12.05
N LEU A 109 12.34 -3.56 11.46
CA LEU A 109 11.10 -3.29 10.75
C LEU A 109 9.90 -2.99 11.65
N ALA A 110 9.94 -3.38 12.91
CA ALA A 110 8.79 -3.28 13.81
C ALA A 110 8.22 -1.86 13.95
N PHE A 111 9.11 -0.88 13.96
CA PHE A 111 8.78 0.54 14.15
C PHE A 111 8.93 1.36 12.86
N ALA A 112 9.37 0.75 11.77
CA ALA A 112 9.39 1.41 10.48
C ALA A 112 7.95 1.69 10.00
N PRO A 113 7.68 2.87 9.43
CA PRO A 113 6.38 3.14 8.82
C PRO A 113 6.05 2.08 7.77
N HIS A 114 4.87 1.49 7.86
CA HIS A 114 4.47 0.49 6.87
C HIS A 114 4.32 1.14 5.49
N ILE A 115 4.85 0.50 4.46
CA ILE A 115 4.71 0.91 3.07
C ILE A 115 3.64 0.03 2.43
N ASN A 116 2.62 0.65 1.86
CA ASN A 116 1.61 -0.04 1.06
C ASN A 116 2.02 -0.01 -0.40
N ILE A 117 2.12 -1.17 -1.02
CA ILE A 117 2.57 -1.33 -2.40
C ILE A 117 1.42 -1.34 -3.43
N GLY A 118 0.25 -0.91 -3.03
CA GLY A 118 -0.91 -0.81 -3.95
C GLY A 118 -0.75 0.29 -4.99
N VAL A 119 0.13 1.27 -4.74
CA VAL A 119 0.55 2.26 -5.74
C VAL A 119 2.05 2.50 -5.58
N PHE A 120 2.80 2.35 -6.65
CA PHE A 120 4.25 2.64 -6.71
C PHE A 120 4.71 2.92 -8.13
N SER A 121 5.85 3.57 -8.26
CA SER A 121 6.52 3.80 -9.54
C SER A 121 8.00 3.44 -9.51
N LEU A 122 8.52 2.99 -10.65
CA LEU A 122 9.93 2.64 -10.85
C LEU A 122 10.34 2.83 -12.31
N GLU A 123 11.59 3.23 -12.55
CA GLU A 123 12.20 3.15 -13.87
C GLU A 123 12.58 1.71 -14.22
N LYS A 124 12.61 1.40 -15.52
CA LYS A 124 12.98 0.09 -16.07
C LYS A 124 14.29 -0.46 -15.52
N ASN A 125 15.31 0.37 -15.48
CA ASN A 125 16.67 0.00 -15.12
C ASN A 125 16.98 0.19 -13.62
N SER A 126 15.95 0.44 -12.79
CA SER A 126 16.14 0.61 -11.35
C SER A 126 16.69 -0.67 -10.69
N LYS A 127 17.70 -0.50 -9.85
CA LYS A 127 18.21 -1.58 -8.97
C LYS A 127 17.16 -2.10 -7.99
N ALA A 128 16.08 -1.35 -7.80
CA ALA A 128 14.97 -1.73 -6.94
C ALA A 128 14.34 -3.06 -7.35
N TRP A 129 14.23 -3.34 -8.65
CA TRP A 129 13.64 -4.59 -9.14
C TRP A 129 14.38 -5.83 -8.63
N SER A 130 15.70 -5.88 -8.81
CA SER A 130 16.51 -7.02 -8.37
C SER A 130 16.54 -7.16 -6.86
N LEU A 131 16.59 -6.05 -6.14
CA LEU A 131 16.56 -6.05 -4.68
C LEU A 131 15.22 -6.52 -4.13
N TRP A 132 14.11 -6.05 -4.72
CA TRP A 132 12.76 -6.50 -4.38
C TRP A 132 12.57 -7.99 -4.65
N GLN A 133 12.99 -8.48 -5.83
CA GLN A 133 12.94 -9.91 -6.17
C GLN A 133 13.73 -10.77 -5.18
N LYS A 134 14.96 -10.36 -4.82
CA LYS A 134 15.77 -11.02 -3.80
C LYS A 134 15.05 -11.12 -2.46
N ASN A 135 14.50 -10.00 -1.99
CA ASN A 135 13.79 -9.95 -0.70
C ASN A 135 12.47 -10.72 -0.75
N LEU A 136 11.78 -10.70 -1.89
CA LEU A 136 10.58 -11.50 -2.11
C LEU A 136 10.86 -13.00 -2.02
N ALA A 137 11.94 -13.47 -2.64
CA ALA A 137 12.37 -14.86 -2.53
C ALA A 137 12.67 -15.27 -1.07
N ILE A 138 13.32 -14.38 -0.29
CA ILE A 138 13.57 -14.60 1.14
C ILE A 138 12.25 -14.68 1.91
N ALA A 139 11.36 -13.73 1.71
CA ALA A 139 10.08 -13.67 2.42
C ALA A 139 9.17 -14.87 2.10
N LEU A 140 9.17 -15.34 0.85
CA LEU A 140 8.37 -16.48 0.40
C LEU A 140 8.87 -17.84 0.89
N LYS A 141 10.10 -17.99 1.36
CA LYS A 141 10.58 -19.28 1.89
C LYS A 141 9.66 -19.81 3.02
N ALA A 142 9.25 -18.96 3.93
CA ALA A 142 8.40 -19.34 5.06
C ALA A 142 7.09 -18.54 5.14
N GLY A 143 7.03 -17.34 4.55
CA GLY A 143 5.85 -16.48 4.54
C GLY A 143 4.76 -16.93 3.58
N ASN A 144 3.56 -16.39 3.75
CA ASN A 144 2.47 -16.53 2.77
C ASN A 144 2.67 -15.52 1.63
N ILE A 145 2.05 -15.75 0.47
CA ILE A 145 2.04 -14.78 -0.63
C ILE A 145 1.52 -13.44 -0.13
N PHE A 146 0.32 -13.43 0.44
CA PHE A 146 -0.25 -12.23 1.05
C PHE A 146 0.62 -11.74 2.20
N GLY A 147 1.21 -10.59 2.04
CA GLY A 147 2.11 -9.92 3.00
C GLY A 147 3.61 -10.16 2.76
N SER A 148 4.04 -11.22 2.03
CA SER A 148 5.46 -11.38 1.70
C SER A 148 5.95 -10.36 0.69
N GLU A 149 5.13 -9.97 -0.26
CA GLU A 149 5.46 -8.95 -1.26
C GLU A 149 5.65 -7.57 -0.62
N GLY A 150 4.71 -7.17 0.25
CA GLY A 150 4.81 -5.91 1.01
C GLY A 150 5.98 -5.96 1.99
N LEU A 151 6.22 -7.10 2.66
CA LEU A 151 7.40 -7.27 3.50
C LEU A 151 8.68 -7.09 2.69
N ALA A 152 8.75 -7.65 1.48
CA ALA A 152 9.95 -7.58 0.65
C ALA A 152 10.33 -6.14 0.30
N ILE A 153 9.37 -5.30 -0.06
CA ILE A 153 9.64 -3.88 -0.34
C ILE A 153 10.00 -3.12 0.94
N ASN A 154 9.34 -3.40 2.07
CA ASN A 154 9.72 -2.81 3.34
C ASN A 154 11.15 -3.21 3.77
N MET A 155 11.58 -4.45 3.47
CA MET A 155 12.97 -4.88 3.67
C MET A 155 13.92 -4.10 2.75
N SER A 156 13.58 -3.97 1.47
CA SER A 156 14.42 -3.24 0.52
C SER A 156 14.63 -1.79 0.95
N VAL A 157 13.58 -1.12 1.42
CA VAL A 157 13.66 0.28 1.85
C VAL A 157 14.37 0.43 3.20
N TYR A 158 13.97 -0.33 4.23
CA TYR A 158 14.43 -0.07 5.60
C TYR A 158 15.59 -0.92 6.09
N ILE A 159 15.95 -1.99 5.38
CA ILE A 159 17.09 -2.84 5.73
C ILE A 159 18.23 -2.67 4.74
N ASP A 160 17.90 -2.65 3.44
CA ASP A 160 18.88 -2.58 2.37
C ASP A 160 19.09 -1.15 1.84
N ASP A 161 18.48 -0.15 2.49
CA ASP A 161 18.62 1.28 2.23
C ASP A 161 18.36 1.67 0.75
N LEU A 162 17.29 1.08 0.16
CA LEU A 162 16.88 1.39 -1.20
C LEU A 162 16.49 2.87 -1.32
N GLU A 163 17.08 3.57 -2.27
CA GLU A 163 16.73 4.96 -2.57
C GLU A 163 15.25 5.08 -2.91
N THR A 164 14.54 5.88 -2.11
CA THR A 164 13.08 5.98 -2.15
C THR A 164 12.65 7.43 -2.05
N GLU A 165 11.76 7.82 -2.94
CA GLU A 165 11.06 9.11 -2.88
C GLU A 165 9.67 8.88 -2.27
N PHE A 166 9.46 9.38 -1.05
CA PHE A 166 8.17 9.25 -0.38
C PHE A 166 7.23 10.37 -0.79
N LEU A 167 6.14 9.99 -1.43
CA LEU A 167 5.08 10.90 -1.84
C LEU A 167 4.11 11.21 -0.70
N PRO A 168 3.41 12.35 -0.78
CA PRO A 168 2.34 12.70 0.16
C PRO A 168 1.25 11.63 0.24
N LEU A 169 0.62 11.53 1.39
CA LEU A 169 -0.36 10.48 1.71
C LEU A 169 -1.57 10.46 0.76
N ASN A 170 -2.00 11.64 0.30
CA ASN A 170 -3.11 11.77 -0.65
C ASN A 170 -2.83 11.13 -2.02
N CYS A 171 -1.56 10.83 -2.35
CA CYS A 171 -1.20 10.08 -3.56
C CYS A 171 -1.56 8.58 -3.48
N ASN A 172 -1.84 8.06 -2.29
CA ASN A 172 -2.37 6.70 -2.09
C ASN A 172 -3.24 6.66 -0.83
N TRP A 173 -4.44 7.22 -0.90
CA TRP A 173 -5.34 7.37 0.23
C TRP A 173 -6.05 6.06 0.56
N ILE A 174 -5.65 5.42 1.64
CA ILE A 174 -6.21 4.13 2.09
C ILE A 174 -7.46 4.37 2.94
N THR A 175 -8.61 4.18 2.35
CA THR A 175 -9.93 4.50 2.94
C THR A 175 -10.26 3.67 4.19
N SER A 176 -9.73 2.46 4.31
CA SER A 176 -9.89 1.63 5.51
C SER A 176 -9.13 2.16 6.74
N ASN A 177 -8.14 3.02 6.53
CA ASN A 177 -7.41 3.67 7.63
C ASN A 177 -8.12 4.94 8.10
N LEU A 178 -8.62 5.74 7.16
CA LEU A 178 -9.35 6.97 7.43
C LEU A 178 -10.23 7.33 6.24
N LEU A 179 -11.50 7.64 6.49
CA LEU A 179 -12.39 8.14 5.44
C LEU A 179 -11.99 9.58 5.05
N PRO A 180 -12.05 9.93 3.77
CA PRO A 180 -11.88 11.32 3.33
C PRO A 180 -13.09 12.17 3.73
N LYS A 181 -12.95 13.48 3.69
CA LYS A 181 -14.07 14.42 3.65
C LYS A 181 -14.44 14.76 2.20
N PHE A 182 -15.63 15.32 2.02
CA PHE A 182 -16.10 15.77 0.73
C PHE A 182 -16.27 17.30 0.73
N ASP A 183 -15.62 17.96 -0.22
CA ASP A 183 -15.81 19.38 -0.51
C ASP A 183 -17.00 19.51 -1.48
N GLU A 184 -18.17 19.96 -0.97
CA GLU A 184 -19.40 20.08 -1.77
C GLU A 184 -19.29 21.18 -2.83
N GLN A 185 -18.50 22.22 -2.59
CA GLN A 185 -18.35 23.33 -3.54
C GLN A 185 -17.52 22.94 -4.76
N LYS A 186 -16.47 22.13 -4.54
CA LYS A 186 -15.57 21.67 -5.60
C LYS A 186 -15.92 20.27 -6.12
N GLU A 187 -16.87 19.60 -5.49
CA GLU A 187 -17.28 18.21 -5.78
C GLU A 187 -16.10 17.21 -5.75
N ILE A 188 -15.16 17.37 -4.81
CA ILE A 188 -13.97 16.53 -4.69
C ILE A 188 -13.83 15.90 -3.30
N PHE A 189 -13.16 14.74 -3.23
CA PHE A 189 -12.69 14.17 -1.97
C PHE A 189 -11.39 14.83 -1.54
N VAL A 190 -11.31 15.15 -0.26
CA VAL A 190 -10.17 15.84 0.36
C VAL A 190 -9.73 15.13 1.65
N GLU A 191 -8.51 15.38 2.09
CA GLU A 191 -8.04 14.97 3.41
C GLU A 191 -8.93 15.58 4.51
N PRO A 192 -9.26 14.82 5.58
CA PRO A 192 -10.19 15.29 6.62
C PRO A 192 -9.57 16.30 7.60
N TYR A 193 -8.32 16.66 7.40
CA TYR A 193 -7.55 17.62 8.20
C TYR A 193 -6.92 18.70 7.32
N LEU A 194 -6.57 19.83 7.92
CA LEU A 194 -5.95 20.94 7.19
C LEU A 194 -4.59 20.54 6.59
N PRO A 195 -4.28 21.03 5.37
CA PRO A 195 -5.03 22.05 4.62
C PRO A 195 -6.10 21.47 3.66
N ASN A 196 -6.61 20.26 3.89
CA ASN A 196 -7.64 19.58 3.09
C ASN A 196 -7.20 19.36 1.63
N TYR A 197 -5.99 18.81 1.46
CA TYR A 197 -5.51 18.47 0.11
C TYR A 197 -6.48 17.53 -0.60
N LYS A 198 -6.63 17.74 -1.90
CA LYS A 198 -7.40 16.83 -2.76
C LYS A 198 -6.81 15.43 -2.72
N ILE A 199 -7.67 14.43 -2.57
CA ILE A 199 -7.24 13.03 -2.69
C ILE A 199 -6.84 12.76 -4.14
N GLY A 200 -5.61 12.30 -4.34
CA GLY A 200 -5.07 12.03 -5.67
C GLY A 200 -5.43 10.64 -6.18
N ILE A 201 -5.13 9.61 -5.39
CA ILE A 201 -5.53 8.23 -5.69
C ILE A 201 -6.33 7.70 -4.51
N MET A 202 -7.57 7.33 -4.77
CA MET A 202 -8.46 6.69 -3.81
C MET A 202 -8.24 5.19 -3.82
N HIS A 203 -7.88 4.60 -2.68
CA HIS A 203 -7.56 3.18 -2.56
C HIS A 203 -8.49 2.50 -1.54
N LEU A 204 -9.33 1.59 -2.01
CA LEU A 204 -10.30 0.86 -1.22
C LEU A 204 -9.70 -0.39 -0.54
N ALA A 205 -8.40 -0.33 -0.20
CA ALA A 205 -7.68 -1.43 0.41
C ALA A 205 -8.41 -2.01 1.63
N ALA A 206 -8.42 -3.33 1.77
CA ALA A 206 -9.17 -4.10 2.76
C ALA A 206 -10.71 -4.02 2.62
N GLY A 207 -11.23 -3.31 1.62
CA GLY A 207 -12.65 -3.14 1.36
C GLY A 207 -13.38 -2.26 2.37
N ILE A 208 -14.53 -1.78 1.96
CA ILE A 208 -15.51 -1.13 2.83
C ILE A 208 -16.79 -1.95 2.72
N TRP A 209 -17.24 -2.47 3.85
CA TRP A 209 -18.37 -3.38 3.91
C TRP A 209 -19.60 -2.65 4.47
N LYS A 210 -20.72 -2.78 3.76
CA LYS A 210 -22.02 -2.34 4.22
C LYS A 210 -23.05 -3.42 3.87
N ASP A 211 -23.85 -3.82 4.83
CA ASP A 211 -24.90 -4.85 4.68
C ASP A 211 -24.39 -6.15 4.03
N GLY A 212 -23.20 -6.60 4.42
CA GLY A 212 -22.56 -7.80 3.88
C GLY A 212 -22.00 -7.67 2.47
N LYS A 213 -22.04 -6.49 1.87
CA LYS A 213 -21.56 -6.19 0.51
C LYS A 213 -20.27 -5.39 0.55
N ASP A 214 -19.31 -5.77 -0.28
CA ASP A 214 -18.04 -5.06 -0.43
C ASP A 214 -18.16 -3.96 -1.51
N MET A 215 -17.83 -2.73 -1.14
CA MET A 215 -17.84 -1.58 -2.05
C MET A 215 -16.88 -1.76 -3.23
N ARG A 216 -15.82 -2.54 -3.10
CA ARG A 216 -14.86 -2.77 -4.18
C ARG A 216 -15.49 -3.40 -5.42
N ILE A 217 -16.54 -4.19 -5.23
CA ILE A 217 -17.26 -4.89 -6.30
C ILE A 217 -18.68 -4.40 -6.52
N ASN A 218 -19.23 -3.66 -5.57
CA ASN A 218 -20.62 -3.16 -5.66
C ASN A 218 -20.63 -1.63 -5.74
N LYS A 219 -20.93 -1.10 -6.92
CA LYS A 219 -20.90 0.34 -7.23
C LYS A 219 -21.99 1.15 -6.51
N GLU A 220 -23.12 0.52 -6.17
CA GLU A 220 -24.27 1.21 -5.58
C GLU A 220 -24.11 1.49 -4.09
N ILE A 221 -23.09 0.92 -3.45
CA ILE A 221 -22.86 1.13 -2.03
C ILE A 221 -22.47 2.57 -1.80
N LYS A 222 -23.28 3.24 -0.98
CA LYS A 222 -23.01 4.58 -0.44
C LYS A 222 -22.84 4.47 1.07
N ILE A 223 -21.88 5.21 1.60
CA ILE A 223 -21.62 5.33 3.04
C ILE A 223 -21.73 6.80 3.46
N GLU A 224 -21.89 7.02 4.75
CA GLU A 224 -21.83 8.37 5.30
C GLU A 224 -20.40 8.91 5.20
N ILE A 225 -20.27 10.06 4.55
CA ILE A 225 -19.02 10.84 4.45
C ILE A 225 -19.31 12.22 5.05
N GLU A 226 -18.38 12.73 5.85
CA GLU A 226 -18.44 14.09 6.35
C GLU A 226 -18.04 15.09 5.25
N THR A 227 -18.74 16.20 5.18
CA THR A 227 -18.34 17.35 4.36
C THR A 227 -17.38 18.26 5.12
N LEU A 228 -16.80 19.26 4.45
CA LEU A 228 -15.98 20.28 5.12
C LEU A 228 -16.79 21.09 6.14
N ASP A 229 -18.09 21.24 5.92
CA ASP A 229 -19.01 21.91 6.86
C ASP A 229 -19.53 20.98 7.98
N ASN A 230 -18.91 19.80 8.14
CA ASN A 230 -19.26 18.76 9.12
C ASN A 230 -20.70 18.22 8.98
N LYS A 231 -21.31 18.34 7.80
CA LYS A 231 -22.55 17.65 7.46
C LYS A 231 -22.22 16.22 7.06
N LYS A 232 -23.19 15.32 7.15
CA LYS A 232 -23.09 13.95 6.67
C LYS A 232 -23.87 13.77 5.38
N ILE A 233 -23.23 13.22 4.37
CA ILE A 233 -23.84 12.90 3.08
C ILE A 233 -23.61 11.42 2.74
N LEU A 234 -24.48 10.84 1.92
CA LEU A 234 -24.32 9.49 1.41
C LEU A 234 -23.58 9.53 0.07
N LYS A 235 -22.35 9.02 0.03
CA LYS A 235 -21.56 8.93 -1.20
C LYS A 235 -20.88 7.59 -1.35
N SER A 236 -20.67 7.17 -2.61
CA SER A 236 -19.75 6.08 -2.93
C SER A 236 -18.32 6.61 -2.99
N LEU A 237 -17.37 5.81 -2.51
CA LEU A 237 -15.95 6.09 -2.68
C LEU A 237 -15.38 5.50 -3.98
N ARG A 238 -16.21 4.81 -4.76
CA ARG A 238 -15.82 4.36 -6.10
C ARG A 238 -15.94 5.48 -7.11
N TYR A 239 -15.12 5.37 -8.15
CA TYR A 239 -15.32 6.17 -9.34
C TYR A 239 -16.70 5.85 -9.94
N ILE A 240 -17.52 6.88 -10.12
CA ILE A 240 -18.84 6.80 -10.77
C ILE A 240 -18.77 7.83 -11.91
N ASN A 241 -18.96 7.35 -13.14
CA ASN A 241 -19.15 8.22 -14.31
C ASN A 241 -20.46 8.97 -14.19
#